data_00665a429e222be6e5d09ebb1b6f6c99
#
_entry.id   00665a429e222be6e5d09ebb1b6f6c99
#
_cell.length_a   1.000
_cell.length_b   1.000
_cell.length_c   1.000
_cell.angle_alpha   90.00
_cell.angle_beta   90.00
_cell.angle_gamma   90.00
#
_symmetry.space_group_name_H-M   'P 1'
#
loop_
_entity.id
_entity.type
_entity.pdbx_description
1 polymer ?
#
loop_
_entity_poly.entity_id
_entity_poly.type
_entity_poly.pdbx_seq_one_letter_code
_entity_poly.pdbx_strand_id
1 'polypeptide(L)'
;MPPPGQVTRAGALPGSSDALALAQLARECVAQQRVLAAIAADAQSAQRIADELPWFAPGVRVALLPDWETLPYDPFSPHHDLISERLATLYRVSRGECDVLVVAATTALHRLAPPSYLAAFTFFLKQGTTLDVDALRAQLALAGYQHVTQVVSPGEFSVRGGLIDLFPMGSPLPYRLDLFGDDIESIKTFDVDTQRTLYPVPDVRLLPAREFPLDESGRTRFRSRYREVFEGDPSKSTLYRDVSNGMAPGGIEYYLPLFFEATATLADYLPPDAVVARIGDVAGAVARFWQDTEARYRLLRGDKARPLLPPPEVFVPEDAWNGALKRFARIEWTADAREAPAEGAATPLPSVQVDRRAGDPLAALKRFLAGALDTRVLICAESAGRRETMHQYFAEYGLELPQVDDFGAFLASDAPVSLGVSPVHAGFGWRAARIALVTEAELYAGVVRRGRRDGARRSNVDAMLRDLSEVRAGDPVVHEHHGIGRYLGLVTLDLGEGPTEFLQLVYANDAKLYVPVSNLHLIGRYSGTSPESAPLHELGSSQWEKAKKRAARQAHDTAAELLNIYAQRAARKGHAFKFNAHDYEAFADGFPFEETADQQAAIDAVIADLTSGRPMDRLVCGDV
;
A
#
# COMPACT_ATOMS: atom_id res chain seq x y z
N MET A 1 -28.65 -14.15 3.52
CA MET A 1 -27.37 -14.64 4.11
C MET A 1 -27.50 -16.05 4.65
N PRO A 2 -26.54 -16.96 4.44
CA PRO A 2 -26.59 -18.29 5.05
C PRO A 2 -26.40 -18.18 6.59
N PRO A 3 -26.94 -19.13 7.36
CA PRO A 3 -26.63 -19.24 8.78
C PRO A 3 -25.17 -19.69 9.00
N PRO A 4 -24.60 -19.47 10.22
CA PRO A 4 -23.28 -19.95 10.57
C PRO A 4 -23.11 -21.45 10.26
N GLY A 5 -21.95 -21.82 9.75
CA GLY A 5 -21.62 -23.20 9.36
C GLY A 5 -22.10 -23.62 7.97
N GLN A 6 -22.94 -22.85 7.32
CA GLN A 6 -23.44 -23.15 5.96
C GLN A 6 -22.66 -22.40 4.88
N VAL A 7 -22.71 -22.94 3.66
CA VAL A 7 -22.14 -22.33 2.46
C VAL A 7 -23.23 -22.10 1.41
N THR A 8 -23.25 -20.89 0.86
CA THR A 8 -24.03 -20.57 -0.34
C THR A 8 -23.07 -20.39 -1.51
N ARG A 9 -23.35 -21.09 -2.61
CA ARG A 9 -22.59 -20.94 -3.85
C ARG A 9 -23.36 -20.09 -4.84
N ALA A 10 -22.68 -19.19 -5.51
CA ALA A 10 -23.23 -18.28 -6.51
C ALA A 10 -22.38 -18.32 -7.78
N GLY A 11 -22.96 -17.85 -8.89
CA GLY A 11 -22.30 -17.83 -10.19
C GLY A 11 -21.14 -16.86 -10.25
N ALA A 12 -20.32 -17.02 -11.29
CA ALA A 12 -19.16 -16.18 -11.53
C ALA A 12 -19.51 -14.69 -11.62
N LEU A 13 -18.59 -13.88 -11.16
CA LEU A 13 -18.68 -12.42 -11.17
C LEU A 13 -17.64 -11.85 -12.14
N PRO A 14 -18.01 -11.57 -13.41
CA PRO A 14 -17.10 -11.00 -14.39
C PRO A 14 -16.77 -9.54 -14.08
N GLY A 15 -15.55 -9.13 -14.43
CA GLY A 15 -15.10 -7.76 -14.20
C GLY A 15 -15.13 -7.36 -12.72
N SER A 16 -15.45 -6.11 -12.45
CA SER A 16 -15.56 -5.57 -11.09
C SER A 16 -16.95 -5.80 -10.47
N SER A 17 -17.77 -6.72 -11.01
CA SER A 17 -19.07 -7.08 -10.42
C SER A 17 -18.94 -7.76 -9.04
N ASP A 18 -17.78 -8.33 -8.75
CA ASP A 18 -17.43 -8.86 -7.43
C ASP A 18 -17.42 -7.77 -6.34
N ALA A 19 -16.86 -6.58 -6.65
CA ALA A 19 -16.88 -5.46 -5.72
C ALA A 19 -18.29 -4.94 -5.47
N LEU A 20 -19.16 -4.90 -6.50
CA LEU A 20 -20.58 -4.56 -6.31
C LEU A 20 -21.33 -5.62 -5.47
N ALA A 21 -21.12 -6.91 -5.75
CA ALA A 21 -21.71 -8.00 -4.98
C ALA A 21 -21.31 -7.94 -3.50
N LEU A 22 -20.01 -7.71 -3.25
CA LEU A 22 -19.48 -7.52 -1.90
C LEU A 22 -20.05 -6.26 -1.23
N ALA A 23 -20.23 -5.17 -1.96
CA ALA A 23 -20.81 -3.95 -1.43
C ALA A 23 -22.27 -4.16 -0.98
N GLN A 24 -23.05 -4.93 -1.75
CA GLN A 24 -24.42 -5.31 -1.36
C GLN A 24 -24.42 -6.19 -0.10
N LEU A 25 -23.56 -7.22 -0.08
CA LEU A 25 -23.39 -8.10 1.06
C LEU A 25 -22.89 -7.35 2.30
N ALA A 26 -21.98 -6.40 2.14
CA ALA A 26 -21.45 -5.56 3.22
C ALA A 26 -22.57 -4.73 3.87
N ARG A 27 -23.45 -4.12 3.08
CA ARG A 27 -24.63 -3.38 3.61
C ARG A 27 -25.54 -4.28 4.44
N GLU A 28 -25.78 -5.52 3.99
CA GLU A 28 -26.56 -6.49 4.75
C GLU A 28 -25.84 -6.90 6.04
N CYS A 29 -24.51 -7.08 6.00
CA CYS A 29 -23.71 -7.38 7.18
C CYS A 29 -23.75 -6.23 8.19
N VAL A 30 -23.57 -4.98 7.74
CA VAL A 30 -23.65 -3.79 8.59
C VAL A 30 -25.02 -3.66 9.26
N ALA A 31 -26.10 -3.88 8.51
CA ALA A 31 -27.46 -3.87 9.07
C ALA A 31 -27.68 -4.93 10.17
N GLN A 32 -26.92 -6.01 10.16
CA GLN A 32 -26.94 -7.09 11.14
C GLN A 32 -25.79 -6.99 12.17
N GLN A 33 -25.00 -5.92 12.15
CA GLN A 33 -23.82 -5.70 13.00
C GLN A 33 -22.77 -6.83 12.89
N ARG A 34 -22.61 -7.40 11.70
CA ARG A 34 -21.66 -8.49 11.40
C ARG A 34 -20.51 -7.97 10.57
N VAL A 35 -19.35 -8.58 10.72
CA VAL A 35 -18.16 -8.31 9.90
C VAL A 35 -18.17 -9.22 8.68
N LEU A 36 -17.87 -8.65 7.51
CA LEU A 36 -17.63 -9.40 6.27
C LEU A 36 -16.12 -9.59 6.06
N ALA A 37 -15.65 -10.82 5.97
CA ALA A 37 -14.30 -11.15 5.55
C ALA A 37 -14.27 -11.59 4.09
N ALA A 38 -13.78 -10.74 3.20
CA ALA A 38 -13.67 -11.00 1.77
C ALA A 38 -12.27 -11.54 1.46
N ILE A 39 -12.19 -12.81 1.07
CA ILE A 39 -10.95 -13.51 0.73
C ILE A 39 -10.84 -13.58 -0.79
N ALA A 40 -9.90 -12.84 -1.37
CA ALA A 40 -9.60 -12.84 -2.79
C ALA A 40 -8.52 -13.87 -3.14
N ALA A 41 -8.47 -14.33 -4.38
CA ALA A 41 -7.51 -15.32 -4.83
C ALA A 41 -6.05 -14.82 -4.72
N ASP A 42 -5.82 -13.53 -4.94
CA ASP A 42 -4.48 -12.91 -4.96
C ASP A 42 -4.48 -11.50 -4.37
N ALA A 43 -3.29 -10.95 -4.12
CA ALA A 43 -3.11 -9.63 -3.51
C ALA A 43 -3.60 -8.47 -4.40
N GLN A 44 -3.46 -8.60 -5.73
CA GLN A 44 -3.92 -7.59 -6.67
C GLN A 44 -5.44 -7.49 -6.67
N SER A 45 -6.13 -8.63 -6.69
CA SER A 45 -7.59 -8.70 -6.58
C SER A 45 -8.08 -8.16 -5.24
N ALA A 46 -7.39 -8.48 -4.13
CA ALA A 46 -7.71 -7.96 -2.81
C ALA A 46 -7.59 -6.42 -2.77
N GLN A 47 -6.49 -5.87 -3.28
CA GLN A 47 -6.28 -4.42 -3.35
C GLN A 47 -7.37 -3.75 -4.20
N ARG A 48 -7.63 -4.27 -5.41
CA ARG A 48 -8.67 -3.75 -6.29
C ARG A 48 -10.04 -3.72 -5.61
N ILE A 49 -10.44 -4.80 -4.97
CA ILE A 49 -11.73 -4.87 -4.24
C ILE A 49 -11.76 -3.85 -3.11
N ALA A 50 -10.67 -3.68 -2.36
CA ALA A 50 -10.60 -2.70 -1.28
C ALA A 50 -10.72 -1.25 -1.80
N ASP A 51 -10.23 -0.97 -3.00
CA ASP A 51 -10.32 0.35 -3.63
C ASP A 51 -11.70 0.62 -4.25
N GLU A 52 -12.35 -0.40 -4.83
CA GLU A 52 -13.62 -0.27 -5.54
C GLU A 52 -14.85 -0.33 -4.61
N LEU A 53 -14.80 -1.15 -3.55
CA LEU A 53 -15.94 -1.39 -2.67
C LEU A 53 -16.51 -0.13 -2.01
N PRO A 54 -15.68 0.82 -1.48
CA PRO A 54 -16.18 2.06 -0.90
C PRO A 54 -16.95 2.95 -1.88
N TRP A 55 -16.64 2.86 -3.16
CA TRP A 55 -17.36 3.61 -4.20
C TRP A 55 -18.76 3.07 -4.42
N PHE A 56 -18.94 1.74 -4.38
CA PHE A 56 -20.26 1.11 -4.47
C PHE A 56 -21.06 1.23 -3.17
N ALA A 57 -20.39 1.25 -2.01
CA ALA A 57 -21.03 1.32 -0.68
C ALA A 57 -20.37 2.42 0.18
N PRO A 58 -20.63 3.70 -0.10
CA PRO A 58 -20.16 4.79 0.73
C PRO A 58 -20.58 4.63 2.19
N GLY A 59 -19.66 4.89 3.11
CA GLY A 59 -19.87 4.78 4.55
C GLY A 59 -19.58 3.40 5.15
N VAL A 60 -19.35 2.36 4.35
CA VAL A 60 -18.83 1.07 4.82
C VAL A 60 -17.33 1.20 5.13
N ARG A 61 -16.93 0.80 6.34
CA ARG A 61 -15.53 0.84 6.79
C ARG A 61 -14.77 -0.38 6.28
N VAL A 62 -14.02 -0.19 5.19
CA VAL A 62 -13.21 -1.24 4.57
C VAL A 62 -11.79 -1.21 5.13
N ALA A 63 -11.25 -2.38 5.47
CA ALA A 63 -9.87 -2.58 5.87
C ALA A 63 -9.24 -3.67 5.01
N LEU A 64 -8.05 -3.40 4.45
CA LEU A 64 -7.25 -4.38 3.73
C LEU A 64 -6.17 -4.91 4.68
N LEU A 65 -6.01 -6.23 4.75
CA LEU A 65 -4.83 -6.85 5.36
C LEU A 65 -3.79 -7.07 4.26
N PRO A 66 -2.76 -6.22 4.17
CA PRO A 66 -1.79 -6.33 3.09
C PRO A 66 -0.90 -7.57 3.24
N ASP A 67 -0.41 -8.06 2.12
CA ASP A 67 0.61 -9.11 2.08
C ASP A 67 1.96 -8.59 2.59
N TRP A 68 2.86 -9.47 3.01
CA TRP A 68 4.23 -9.11 3.36
C TRP A 68 5.06 -8.69 2.13
N GLU A 69 4.59 -9.03 0.92
CA GLU A 69 5.31 -8.82 -0.34
C GLU A 69 6.69 -9.48 -0.35
N THR A 70 6.84 -10.56 0.43
CA THR A 70 8.03 -11.39 0.48
C THR A 70 7.66 -12.85 0.16
N LEU A 71 8.58 -13.58 -0.45
CA LEU A 71 8.35 -15.01 -0.70
C LEU A 71 8.59 -15.81 0.58
N PRO A 72 7.91 -16.96 0.78
CA PRO A 72 8.13 -17.82 1.93
C PRO A 72 9.61 -18.11 2.18
N TYR A 73 10.06 -17.88 3.42
CA TYR A 73 11.45 -18.04 3.87
C TYR A 73 12.48 -17.07 3.27
N ASP A 74 12.06 -15.95 2.71
CA ASP A 74 13.00 -14.92 2.28
C ASP A 74 13.87 -14.43 3.45
N PRO A 75 15.15 -14.10 3.19
CA PRO A 75 16.03 -13.54 4.21
C PRO A 75 15.75 -12.06 4.50
N PHE A 76 14.64 -11.52 4.01
CA PHE A 76 14.23 -10.12 4.15
C PHE A 76 12.94 -10.02 4.94
N SER A 77 12.84 -8.95 5.74
CA SER A 77 11.59 -8.59 6.40
C SER A 77 10.71 -7.73 5.49
N PRO A 78 9.39 -7.80 5.68
CA PRO A 78 8.45 -6.88 5.03
C PRO A 78 8.81 -5.42 5.31
N HIS A 79 8.40 -4.52 4.42
CA HIS A 79 8.57 -3.09 4.65
C HIS A 79 7.81 -2.61 5.89
N HIS A 80 8.37 -1.65 6.62
CA HIS A 80 7.77 -1.12 7.85
C HIS A 80 6.36 -0.59 7.65
N ASP A 81 6.06 0.02 6.51
CA ASP A 81 4.72 0.52 6.19
C ASP A 81 3.70 -0.63 6.09
N LEU A 82 4.09 -1.77 5.49
CA LEU A 82 3.23 -2.95 5.41
C LEU A 82 2.96 -3.51 6.81
N ILE A 83 3.99 -3.64 7.65
CA ILE A 83 3.81 -4.07 9.06
C ILE A 83 2.88 -3.10 9.79
N SER A 84 3.05 -1.79 9.58
CA SER A 84 2.20 -0.75 10.15
C SER A 84 0.73 -0.92 9.75
N GLU A 85 0.45 -1.09 8.46
CA GLU A 85 -0.90 -1.29 7.94
C GLU A 85 -1.51 -2.61 8.42
N ARG A 86 -0.72 -3.70 8.48
CA ARG A 86 -1.16 -5.01 8.99
C ARG A 86 -1.59 -4.93 10.45
N LEU A 87 -0.74 -4.36 11.31
CA LEU A 87 -1.04 -4.17 12.73
C LEU A 87 -2.29 -3.30 12.95
N ALA A 88 -2.42 -2.22 12.17
CA ALA A 88 -3.61 -1.36 12.21
C ALA A 88 -4.87 -2.12 11.80
N THR A 89 -4.79 -2.92 10.74
CA THR A 89 -5.93 -3.69 10.24
C THR A 89 -6.34 -4.77 11.24
N LEU A 90 -5.39 -5.54 11.76
CA LEU A 90 -5.66 -6.56 12.79
C LEU A 90 -6.26 -5.94 14.06
N TYR A 91 -5.77 -4.77 14.47
CA TYR A 91 -6.33 -4.04 15.59
C TYR A 91 -7.78 -3.61 15.33
N ARG A 92 -8.07 -2.99 14.16
CA ARG A 92 -9.43 -2.58 13.79
C ARG A 92 -10.39 -3.75 13.78
N VAL A 93 -9.98 -4.90 13.23
CA VAL A 93 -10.80 -6.11 13.21
C VAL A 93 -11.10 -6.58 14.64
N SER A 94 -10.08 -6.66 15.51
CA SER A 94 -10.25 -7.11 16.89
C SER A 94 -11.12 -6.19 17.74
N ARG A 95 -11.25 -4.91 17.34
CA ARG A 95 -12.06 -3.89 18.04
C ARG A 95 -13.44 -3.66 17.41
N GLY A 96 -13.77 -4.35 16.32
CA GLY A 96 -15.00 -4.09 15.58
C GLY A 96 -15.02 -2.71 14.89
N GLU A 97 -13.86 -2.16 14.58
CA GLU A 97 -13.69 -0.86 13.93
C GLU A 97 -13.68 -0.98 12.38
N CYS A 98 -13.96 -2.15 11.82
CA CYS A 98 -14.17 -2.35 10.39
C CYS A 98 -15.43 -3.17 10.13
N ASP A 99 -16.07 -2.91 9.00
CA ASP A 99 -17.27 -3.61 8.54
C ASP A 99 -16.89 -4.70 7.52
N VAL A 100 -15.85 -4.43 6.72
CA VAL A 100 -15.34 -5.36 5.72
C VAL A 100 -13.82 -5.48 5.86
N LEU A 101 -13.36 -6.70 6.09
CA LEU A 101 -11.95 -7.07 5.98
C LEU A 101 -11.72 -7.69 4.59
N VAL A 102 -10.80 -7.12 3.82
CA VAL A 102 -10.35 -7.70 2.55
C VAL A 102 -8.96 -8.29 2.73
N VAL A 103 -8.72 -9.49 2.20
CA VAL A 103 -7.44 -10.18 2.35
C VAL A 103 -7.20 -11.13 1.17
N ALA A 104 -5.94 -11.29 0.75
CA ALA A 104 -5.56 -12.34 -0.19
C ALA A 104 -5.54 -13.72 0.47
N ALA A 105 -5.83 -14.77 -0.30
CA ALA A 105 -5.81 -16.14 0.19
C ALA A 105 -4.44 -16.54 0.78
N THR A 106 -3.35 -16.16 0.12
CA THR A 106 -1.97 -16.40 0.58
C THR A 106 -1.69 -15.72 1.92
N THR A 107 -2.08 -14.46 2.05
CA THR A 107 -1.94 -13.68 3.30
C THR A 107 -2.78 -14.26 4.44
N ALA A 108 -3.97 -14.80 4.13
CA ALA A 108 -4.85 -15.43 5.12
C ALA A 108 -4.28 -16.73 5.70
N LEU A 109 -3.29 -17.34 5.05
CA LEU A 109 -2.58 -18.53 5.53
C LEU A 109 -1.44 -18.22 6.48
N HIS A 110 -1.03 -16.96 6.63
CA HIS A 110 0.02 -16.60 7.57
C HIS A 110 -0.43 -16.84 9.01
N ARG A 111 0.47 -17.35 9.84
CA ARG A 111 0.28 -17.30 11.28
C ARG A 111 0.48 -15.88 11.78
N LEU A 112 -0.36 -15.46 12.70
CA LEU A 112 -0.43 -14.10 13.23
C LEU A 112 -0.06 -14.07 14.70
N ALA A 113 0.35 -12.92 15.20
CA ALA A 113 0.44 -12.67 16.62
C ALA A 113 -0.94 -12.88 17.28
N PRO A 114 -1.02 -13.35 18.53
CA PRO A 114 -2.30 -13.44 19.22
C PRO A 114 -2.94 -12.05 19.40
N PRO A 115 -4.30 -11.92 19.37
CA PRO A 115 -4.96 -10.64 19.64
C PRO A 115 -4.58 -10.03 21.01
N SER A 116 -4.27 -10.87 22.00
CA SER A 116 -3.80 -10.44 23.33
C SER A 116 -2.47 -9.70 23.26
N TYR A 117 -1.60 -10.03 22.33
CA TYR A 117 -0.33 -9.30 22.13
C TYR A 117 -0.60 -7.86 21.66
N LEU A 118 -1.46 -7.67 20.67
CA LEU A 118 -1.83 -6.32 20.22
C LEU A 118 -2.47 -5.52 21.36
N ALA A 119 -3.36 -6.14 22.13
CA ALA A 119 -4.01 -5.47 23.26
C ALA A 119 -3.00 -5.07 24.36
N ALA A 120 -2.03 -5.94 24.66
CA ALA A 120 -1.03 -5.69 25.71
C ALA A 120 -0.04 -4.57 25.35
N PHE A 121 0.27 -4.40 24.07
CA PHE A 121 1.23 -3.39 23.60
C PHE A 121 0.56 -2.17 22.94
N THR A 122 -0.75 -2.04 23.07
CA THR A 122 -1.49 -0.85 22.62
C THR A 122 -1.76 0.08 23.80
N PHE A 123 -1.37 1.35 23.66
CA PHE A 123 -1.61 2.37 24.67
C PHE A 123 -2.00 3.71 24.06
N PHE A 124 -2.50 4.63 24.89
CA PHE A 124 -3.03 5.92 24.46
C PHE A 124 -2.34 7.03 25.22
N LEU A 125 -2.01 8.10 24.50
CA LEU A 125 -1.57 9.37 25.08
C LEU A 125 -2.68 10.39 24.83
N LYS A 126 -3.04 11.18 25.87
CA LYS A 126 -4.11 12.17 25.79
C LYS A 126 -3.61 13.53 26.26
N GLN A 127 -4.07 14.58 25.62
CA GLN A 127 -3.86 15.95 26.07
C GLN A 127 -4.38 16.14 27.51
N GLY A 128 -3.64 16.86 28.33
CA GLY A 128 -3.99 17.14 29.72
C GLY A 128 -3.70 16.00 30.71
N THR A 129 -3.01 14.93 30.27
CA THR A 129 -2.57 13.86 31.19
C THR A 129 -1.09 14.00 31.52
N THR A 130 -0.73 13.61 32.73
CA THR A 130 0.67 13.58 33.19
C THR A 130 1.42 12.39 32.54
N LEU A 131 2.62 12.64 32.07
CA LEU A 131 3.44 11.69 31.32
C LEU A 131 4.84 11.57 31.95
N ASP A 132 5.19 10.38 32.42
CA ASP A 132 6.58 10.07 32.73
C ASP A 132 7.33 9.74 31.44
N VAL A 133 8.24 10.63 31.03
CA VAL A 133 8.99 10.52 29.76
C VAL A 133 9.91 9.32 29.75
N ASP A 134 10.54 8.96 30.87
CA ASP A 134 11.45 7.81 30.94
C ASP A 134 10.67 6.49 30.90
N ALA A 135 9.52 6.44 31.58
CA ALA A 135 8.59 5.31 31.47
C ALA A 135 8.06 5.17 30.04
N LEU A 136 7.70 6.26 29.37
CA LEU A 136 7.27 6.24 27.95
C LEU A 136 8.39 5.72 27.03
N ARG A 137 9.63 6.19 27.21
CA ARG A 137 10.78 5.69 26.42
C ARG A 137 10.96 4.19 26.58
N ALA A 138 10.89 3.70 27.81
CA ALA A 138 11.00 2.27 28.09
C ALA A 138 9.84 1.49 27.45
N GLN A 139 8.61 2.00 27.54
CA GLN A 139 7.43 1.38 26.96
C GLN A 139 7.49 1.37 25.41
N LEU A 140 7.90 2.46 24.77
CA LEU A 140 8.09 2.53 23.32
C LEU A 140 9.18 1.55 22.87
N ALA A 141 10.30 1.47 23.58
CA ALA A 141 11.36 0.51 23.27
C ALA A 141 10.88 -0.94 23.38
N LEU A 142 10.11 -1.28 24.44
CA LEU A 142 9.48 -2.59 24.60
C LEU A 142 8.50 -2.90 23.48
N ALA A 143 7.71 -1.91 23.05
CA ALA A 143 6.80 -2.02 21.92
C ALA A 143 7.52 -2.09 20.56
N GLY A 144 8.84 -1.94 20.53
CA GLY A 144 9.67 -2.08 19.33
C GLY A 144 9.92 -0.80 18.55
N TYR A 145 9.54 0.37 19.10
CA TYR A 145 9.84 1.66 18.48
C TYR A 145 11.33 1.96 18.53
N GLN A 146 11.83 2.64 17.53
CA GLN A 146 13.23 3.05 17.43
C GLN A 146 13.40 4.51 17.86
N HIS A 147 14.34 4.75 18.78
CA HIS A 147 14.71 6.11 19.15
C HIS A 147 15.64 6.70 18.09
N VAL A 148 15.20 7.79 17.45
CA VAL A 148 15.88 8.48 16.36
C VAL A 148 16.08 9.96 16.69
N THR A 149 16.96 10.63 15.95
CA THR A 149 17.13 12.08 16.09
C THR A 149 16.02 12.89 15.41
N GLN A 150 15.44 12.34 14.33
CA GLN A 150 14.33 12.92 13.56
C GLN A 150 13.40 11.81 13.12
N VAL A 151 12.12 11.99 13.36
CA VAL A 151 11.06 11.03 13.05
C VAL A 151 10.64 11.21 11.58
N VAL A 152 10.72 10.12 10.80
CA VAL A 152 10.38 10.11 9.37
C VAL A 152 9.55 8.89 8.94
N SER A 153 9.54 7.81 9.74
CA SER A 153 8.86 6.56 9.41
C SER A 153 8.02 6.01 10.58
N PRO A 154 6.95 5.24 10.30
CA PRO A 154 6.21 4.56 11.36
C PRO A 154 7.11 3.69 12.25
N GLY A 155 6.85 3.69 13.55
CA GLY A 155 7.67 2.97 14.53
C GLY A 155 8.90 3.73 15.02
N GLU A 156 9.01 5.03 14.72
CA GLU A 156 10.08 5.90 15.21
C GLU A 156 9.58 6.89 16.27
N PHE A 157 10.47 7.27 17.18
CA PHE A 157 10.23 8.35 18.12
C PHE A 157 11.52 9.14 18.42
N SER A 158 11.35 10.40 18.84
CA SER A 158 12.44 11.30 19.25
C SER A 158 11.99 12.09 20.48
N VAL A 159 12.91 12.29 21.42
CA VAL A 159 12.65 13.10 22.63
C VAL A 159 13.69 14.20 22.69
N ARG A 160 13.24 15.46 22.73
CA ARG A 160 14.09 16.65 22.70
C ARG A 160 13.57 17.67 23.72
N GLY A 161 14.08 17.63 24.97
CA GLY A 161 13.57 18.46 26.05
C GLY A 161 12.09 18.16 26.33
N GLY A 162 11.25 19.19 26.29
CA GLY A 162 9.79 19.06 26.46
C GLY A 162 9.03 18.67 25.19
N LEU A 163 9.73 18.28 24.10
CA LEU A 163 9.11 17.86 22.85
C LEU A 163 9.32 16.36 22.63
N ILE A 164 8.23 15.67 22.33
CA ILE A 164 8.26 14.25 21.93
C ILE A 164 7.64 14.14 20.55
N ASP A 165 8.44 13.75 19.57
CA ASP A 165 7.97 13.40 18.24
C ASP A 165 7.85 11.88 18.14
N LEU A 166 6.75 11.39 17.58
CA LEU A 166 6.51 9.96 17.41
C LEU A 166 5.66 9.68 16.17
N PHE A 167 5.95 8.57 15.51
CA PHE A 167 5.18 8.11 14.36
C PHE A 167 4.55 6.75 14.70
N PRO A 168 3.28 6.74 15.16
CA PRO A 168 2.63 5.51 15.54
C PRO A 168 2.40 4.58 14.37
N MET A 169 2.49 3.29 14.62
CA MET A 169 2.06 2.28 13.65
C MET A 169 0.56 2.43 13.38
N GLY A 170 0.20 2.35 12.10
CA GLY A 170 -1.18 2.53 11.64
C GLY A 170 -1.66 3.97 11.54
N SER A 171 -0.79 4.94 11.78
CA SER A 171 -1.10 6.34 11.55
C SER A 171 -0.59 6.81 10.18
N PRO A 172 -1.35 7.66 9.46
CA PRO A 172 -0.88 8.27 8.22
C PRO A 172 0.10 9.43 8.44
N LEU A 173 0.15 10.01 9.65
CA LEU A 173 0.97 11.15 10.01
C LEU A 173 1.63 10.94 11.37
N PRO A 174 2.81 11.51 11.59
CA PRO A 174 3.44 11.55 12.89
C PRO A 174 2.83 12.63 13.80
N TYR A 175 3.12 12.52 15.10
CA TYR A 175 2.61 13.41 16.14
C TYR A 175 3.75 14.05 16.91
N ARG A 176 3.53 15.29 17.32
CA ARG A 176 4.38 16.05 18.23
C ARG A 176 3.61 16.35 19.50
N LEU A 177 4.14 15.92 20.63
CA LEU A 177 3.66 16.24 21.95
C LEU A 177 4.50 17.37 22.51
N ASP A 178 3.84 18.44 22.94
CA ASP A 178 4.43 19.53 23.72
C ASP A 178 4.15 19.25 25.21
N LEU A 179 5.20 19.22 26.03
CA LEU A 179 5.07 19.03 27.46
C LEU A 179 5.29 20.33 28.21
N PHE A 180 4.45 20.60 29.19
CA PHE A 180 4.67 21.63 30.21
C PHE A 180 4.93 20.94 31.55
N GLY A 181 6.20 20.88 31.96
CA GLY A 181 6.62 19.97 33.02
C GLY A 181 6.41 18.51 32.59
N ASP A 182 5.63 17.77 33.36
CA ASP A 182 5.28 16.38 33.05
C ASP A 182 3.89 16.25 32.40
N ASP A 183 3.18 17.34 32.17
CA ASP A 183 1.83 17.33 31.58
C ASP A 183 1.88 17.51 30.05
N ILE A 184 1.09 16.71 29.33
CA ILE A 184 0.91 16.86 27.89
C ILE A 184 0.06 18.11 27.62
N GLU A 185 0.70 19.22 27.27
CA GLU A 185 0.01 20.48 27.00
C GLU A 185 -0.74 20.42 25.66
N SER A 186 -0.11 19.88 24.63
CA SER A 186 -0.73 19.74 23.32
C SER A 186 -0.21 18.53 22.55
N ILE A 187 -1.07 17.97 21.69
CA ILE A 187 -0.70 16.94 20.71
C ILE A 187 -1.07 17.50 19.33
N LYS A 188 -0.11 17.53 18.41
CA LYS A 188 -0.30 18.02 17.04
C LYS A 188 0.26 17.02 16.04
N THR A 189 -0.38 16.84 14.91
CA THR A 189 0.25 16.16 13.78
C THR A 189 1.30 17.06 13.14
N PHE A 190 2.26 16.47 12.44
CA PHE A 190 3.24 17.23 11.67
C PHE A 190 3.56 16.53 10.35
N ASP A 191 4.08 17.31 9.42
CA ASP A 191 4.50 16.85 8.11
C ASP A 191 5.94 16.32 8.17
N VAL A 192 6.16 15.12 7.61
CA VAL A 192 7.43 14.40 7.67
C VAL A 192 8.57 15.15 6.98
N ASP A 193 8.28 15.75 5.82
CA ASP A 193 9.30 16.38 4.98
C ASP A 193 9.71 17.76 5.53
N THR A 194 8.73 18.55 5.90
CA THR A 194 8.94 19.93 6.39
C THR A 194 9.12 20.02 7.91
N GLN A 195 8.79 18.97 8.65
CA GLN A 195 8.80 18.90 10.12
C GLN A 195 7.90 19.97 10.80
N ARG A 196 6.96 20.55 10.04
CA ARG A 196 6.03 21.59 10.54
C ARG A 196 4.76 20.95 11.06
N THR A 197 4.28 21.47 12.18
CA THR A 197 2.99 21.07 12.76
C THR A 197 1.84 21.45 11.84
N LEU A 198 0.84 20.56 11.73
CA LEU A 198 -0.32 20.72 10.87
C LEU A 198 -1.57 21.12 11.69
N TYR A 199 -2.13 20.18 12.45
CA TYR A 199 -3.35 20.44 13.23
C TYR A 199 -3.32 19.70 14.57
N PRO A 200 -4.02 20.23 15.61
CA PRO A 200 -4.11 19.60 16.92
C PRO A 200 -5.05 18.40 16.90
N VAL A 201 -4.77 17.44 17.79
CA VAL A 201 -5.60 16.28 18.08
C VAL A 201 -5.71 16.06 19.58
N PRO A 202 -6.82 15.47 20.09
CA PRO A 202 -7.04 15.29 21.52
C PRO A 202 -6.23 14.11 22.12
N ASP A 203 -5.97 13.10 21.31
CA ASP A 203 -5.26 11.89 21.72
C ASP A 203 -4.53 11.21 20.56
N VAL A 204 -3.65 10.27 20.90
CA VAL A 204 -2.95 9.42 19.96
C VAL A 204 -2.90 7.99 20.47
N ARG A 205 -3.19 7.04 19.59
CA ARG A 205 -3.08 5.61 19.82
C ARG A 205 -1.75 5.09 19.30
N LEU A 206 -1.09 4.30 20.12
CA LEU A 206 0.18 3.64 19.79
C LEU A 206 -0.03 2.13 19.75
N LEU A 207 0.20 1.53 18.59
CA LEU A 207 0.26 0.09 18.36
C LEU A 207 1.71 -0.40 18.53
N PRO A 208 1.97 -1.70 18.76
CA PRO A 208 3.34 -2.22 18.74
C PRO A 208 3.99 -1.99 17.37
N ALA A 209 5.30 -1.79 17.34
CA ALA A 209 6.03 -1.54 16.08
C ALA A 209 6.49 -2.83 15.37
N ARG A 210 6.14 -4.00 15.91
CA ARG A 210 6.47 -5.33 15.35
C ARG A 210 5.32 -6.30 15.57
N GLU A 211 5.25 -7.33 14.74
CA GLU A 211 4.28 -8.42 14.88
C GLU A 211 4.70 -9.46 15.95
N PHE A 212 5.85 -9.28 16.63
CA PHE A 212 6.38 -10.18 17.66
C PHE A 212 7.10 -9.39 18.76
N PRO A 213 7.12 -9.92 20.03
CA PRO A 213 7.85 -9.29 21.12
C PRO A 213 9.35 -9.56 21.03
N LEU A 214 10.17 -8.51 21.18
CA LEU A 214 11.63 -8.62 21.25
C LEU A 214 12.18 -8.11 22.59
N ASP A 215 11.31 -7.99 23.59
CA ASP A 215 11.65 -7.73 24.97
C ASP A 215 12.35 -8.95 25.62
N GLU A 216 12.77 -8.85 26.87
CA GLU A 216 13.47 -9.94 27.55
C GLU A 216 12.62 -11.21 27.64
N SER A 217 11.30 -11.08 27.81
CA SER A 217 10.39 -12.23 27.90
C SER A 217 10.26 -12.92 26.53
N GLY A 218 10.10 -12.15 25.45
CA GLY A 218 10.05 -12.64 24.07
C GLY A 218 11.36 -13.33 23.67
N ARG A 219 12.50 -12.71 23.97
CA ARG A 219 13.83 -13.30 23.70
C ARG A 219 14.06 -14.60 24.50
N THR A 220 13.62 -14.64 25.75
CA THR A 220 13.75 -15.84 26.57
C THR A 220 12.91 -16.98 26.01
N ARG A 221 11.66 -16.69 25.61
CA ARG A 221 10.79 -17.67 24.96
C ARG A 221 11.38 -18.15 23.64
N PHE A 222 11.82 -17.23 22.80
CA PHE A 222 12.51 -17.57 21.54
C PHE A 222 13.69 -18.51 21.78
N ARG A 223 14.57 -18.22 22.76
CA ARG A 223 15.74 -19.06 23.09
C ARG A 223 15.33 -20.46 23.54
N SER A 224 14.27 -20.57 24.35
CA SER A 224 13.77 -21.88 24.79
C SER A 224 13.22 -22.68 23.62
N ARG A 225 12.27 -22.09 22.89
CA ARG A 225 11.64 -22.75 21.72
C ARG A 225 12.64 -23.09 20.63
N TYR A 226 13.61 -22.22 20.37
CA TYR A 226 14.67 -22.49 19.39
C TYR A 226 15.43 -23.77 19.72
N ARG A 227 15.81 -23.97 21.00
CA ARG A 227 16.53 -25.18 21.47
C ARG A 227 15.67 -26.45 21.45
N GLU A 228 14.36 -26.30 21.58
CA GLU A 228 13.42 -27.41 21.49
C GLU A 228 13.22 -27.90 20.05
N VAL A 229 13.21 -26.95 19.09
CA VAL A 229 12.85 -27.23 17.70
C VAL A 229 14.06 -27.54 16.83
N PHE A 230 15.18 -26.85 17.06
CA PHE A 230 16.38 -26.99 16.24
C PHE A 230 17.48 -27.78 16.94
N GLU A 231 17.99 -28.79 16.25
CA GLU A 231 19.10 -29.58 16.73
C GLU A 231 20.45 -28.85 16.55
N GLY A 232 21.42 -29.17 17.42
CA GLY A 232 22.79 -28.68 17.31
C GLY A 232 23.12 -27.54 18.29
N ASP A 233 24.27 -26.91 18.10
CA ASP A 233 24.75 -25.83 18.95
C ASP A 233 24.12 -24.48 18.50
N PRO A 234 23.24 -23.87 19.31
CA PRO A 234 22.57 -22.61 18.96
C PRO A 234 23.53 -21.46 18.74
N SER A 235 24.74 -21.49 19.35
CA SER A 235 25.72 -20.41 19.24
C SER A 235 26.27 -20.26 17.81
N LYS A 236 26.15 -21.31 16.99
CA LYS A 236 26.56 -21.29 15.57
C LYS A 236 25.55 -20.64 14.66
N SER A 237 24.30 -20.48 15.10
CA SER A 237 23.25 -19.82 14.34
C SER A 237 23.36 -18.28 14.50
N THR A 238 23.43 -17.58 13.37
CA THR A 238 23.38 -16.11 13.33
C THR A 238 22.04 -15.61 13.85
N LEU A 239 20.94 -16.25 13.42
CA LEU A 239 19.58 -15.96 13.88
C LEU A 239 19.47 -16.00 15.41
N TYR A 240 19.94 -17.10 16.04
CA TYR A 240 19.86 -17.25 17.49
C TYR A 240 20.65 -16.18 18.23
N ARG A 241 21.86 -15.85 17.75
CA ARG A 241 22.71 -14.82 18.36
C ARG A 241 22.09 -13.43 18.24
N ASP A 242 21.60 -13.08 17.06
CA ASP A 242 21.04 -11.75 16.80
C ASP A 242 19.80 -11.50 17.65
N VAL A 243 18.86 -12.44 17.67
CA VAL A 243 17.65 -12.33 18.50
C VAL A 243 18.00 -12.32 20.00
N SER A 244 18.96 -13.15 20.44
CA SER A 244 19.41 -13.16 21.84
C SER A 244 19.99 -11.82 22.28
N ASN A 245 20.61 -11.07 21.35
CA ASN A 245 21.15 -9.73 21.56
C ASN A 245 20.10 -8.62 21.36
N GLY A 246 18.84 -8.95 21.13
CA GLY A 246 17.77 -7.97 20.90
C GLY A 246 17.75 -7.37 19.50
N MET A 247 18.45 -8.00 18.54
CA MET A 247 18.41 -7.59 17.15
C MET A 247 17.39 -8.44 16.37
N ALA A 248 16.60 -7.80 15.49
CA ALA A 248 15.72 -8.47 14.57
C ALA A 248 16.45 -8.67 13.23
N PRO A 249 16.93 -9.87 12.91
CA PRO A 249 17.52 -10.13 11.59
C PRO A 249 16.44 -10.16 10.53
N GLY A 250 16.81 -9.84 9.26
CA GLY A 250 15.85 -9.89 8.15
C GLY A 250 15.14 -11.25 8.03
N GLY A 251 13.84 -11.23 7.71
CA GLY A 251 13.00 -12.43 7.61
C GLY A 251 12.70 -13.13 8.93
N ILE A 252 12.81 -12.41 10.04
CA ILE A 252 12.50 -12.92 11.39
C ILE A 252 11.01 -13.29 11.52
N GLU A 253 10.16 -12.74 10.69
CA GLU A 253 8.71 -12.97 10.65
C GLU A 253 8.37 -14.46 10.42
N TYR A 254 9.21 -15.19 9.69
CA TYR A 254 9.06 -16.64 9.49
C TYR A 254 9.39 -17.48 10.73
N TYR A 255 9.84 -16.83 11.82
CA TYR A 255 10.09 -17.46 13.13
C TYR A 255 9.11 -16.97 14.19
N LEU A 256 8.02 -16.32 13.78
CA LEU A 256 6.95 -15.84 14.68
C LEU A 256 6.51 -16.91 15.72
N PRO A 257 6.35 -18.20 15.36
CA PRO A 257 5.96 -19.24 16.31
C PRO A 257 6.92 -19.45 17.48
N LEU A 258 8.17 -19.00 17.38
CA LEU A 258 9.14 -19.12 18.47
C LEU A 258 8.96 -18.05 19.56
N PHE A 259 8.18 -17.00 19.29
CA PHE A 259 7.94 -15.88 20.21
C PHE A 259 6.67 -16.03 21.06
N PHE A 260 5.78 -16.96 20.70
CA PHE A 260 4.48 -17.16 21.35
C PHE A 260 4.31 -18.59 21.82
N GLU A 261 3.43 -18.80 22.80
CA GLU A 261 2.99 -20.16 23.20
C GLU A 261 2.15 -20.79 22.09
N ALA A 262 1.25 -19.98 21.54
CA ALA A 262 0.45 -20.30 20.38
C ALA A 262 0.31 -19.06 19.51
N THR A 263 0.42 -19.24 18.22
CA THR A 263 0.10 -18.20 17.22
C THR A 263 -1.39 -18.20 16.94
N ALA A 264 -1.89 -17.07 16.47
CA ALA A 264 -3.25 -16.96 15.94
C ALA A 264 -3.31 -17.17 14.42
N THR A 265 -4.53 -17.30 13.93
CA THR A 265 -4.88 -17.31 12.51
C THR A 265 -5.83 -16.15 12.22
N LEU A 266 -6.09 -15.85 10.97
CA LEU A 266 -7.08 -14.85 10.59
C LEU A 266 -8.47 -15.15 11.23
N ALA A 267 -8.84 -16.43 11.30
CA ALA A 267 -10.11 -16.84 11.90
C ALA A 267 -10.24 -16.48 13.39
N ASP A 268 -9.13 -16.35 14.11
CA ASP A 268 -9.13 -15.99 15.54
C ASP A 268 -9.34 -14.49 15.78
N TYR A 269 -9.13 -13.67 14.75
CA TYR A 269 -9.42 -12.23 14.77
C TYR A 269 -10.87 -11.91 14.38
N LEU A 270 -11.55 -12.82 13.67
CA LEU A 270 -12.92 -12.60 13.21
C LEU A 270 -13.94 -12.87 14.33
N PRO A 271 -14.98 -12.02 14.47
CA PRO A 271 -16.11 -12.30 15.36
C PRO A 271 -16.76 -13.64 15.02
N PRO A 272 -17.33 -14.37 15.97
CA PRO A 272 -17.92 -15.70 15.74
C PRO A 272 -19.06 -15.72 14.70
N ASP A 273 -19.74 -14.61 14.55
CA ASP A 273 -20.87 -14.41 13.63
C ASP A 273 -20.44 -13.77 12.29
N ALA A 274 -19.14 -13.58 12.04
CA ALA A 274 -18.63 -13.05 10.79
C ALA A 274 -19.15 -13.84 9.56
N VAL A 275 -19.18 -13.17 8.42
CA VAL A 275 -19.48 -13.78 7.12
C VAL A 275 -18.20 -13.85 6.31
N VAL A 276 -17.90 -15.00 5.76
CA VAL A 276 -16.71 -15.20 4.90
C VAL A 276 -17.14 -15.30 3.45
N ALA A 277 -16.63 -14.41 2.62
CA ALA A 277 -16.84 -14.40 1.17
C ALA A 277 -15.54 -14.82 0.45
N ARG A 278 -15.60 -15.82 -0.42
CA ARG A 278 -14.49 -16.27 -1.26
C ARG A 278 -14.70 -15.81 -2.69
N ILE A 279 -13.70 -15.13 -3.27
CA ILE A 279 -13.78 -14.51 -4.60
C ILE A 279 -12.65 -15.03 -5.47
N GLY A 280 -13.01 -15.54 -6.64
CA GLY A 280 -12.07 -16.14 -7.58
C GLY A 280 -11.62 -17.54 -7.15
N ASP A 281 -10.54 -18.02 -7.75
CA ASP A 281 -9.98 -19.37 -7.48
C ASP A 281 -9.14 -19.39 -6.19
N VAL A 282 -9.80 -19.17 -5.05
CA VAL A 282 -9.16 -19.20 -3.72
C VAL A 282 -8.55 -20.57 -3.42
N ALA A 283 -9.24 -21.66 -3.80
CA ALA A 283 -8.74 -23.01 -3.55
C ALA A 283 -7.46 -23.30 -4.34
N GLY A 284 -7.45 -22.95 -5.64
CA GLY A 284 -6.24 -23.10 -6.46
C GLY A 284 -5.09 -22.21 -5.98
N ALA A 285 -5.37 -20.99 -5.51
CA ALA A 285 -4.35 -20.10 -4.93
C ALA A 285 -3.71 -20.71 -3.67
N VAL A 286 -4.51 -21.27 -2.77
CA VAL A 286 -4.04 -21.96 -1.56
C VAL A 286 -3.18 -23.17 -1.93
N ALA A 287 -3.63 -23.99 -2.87
CA ALA A 287 -2.89 -25.19 -3.30
C ALA A 287 -1.52 -24.81 -3.91
N ARG A 288 -1.47 -23.80 -4.80
CA ARG A 288 -0.23 -23.29 -5.39
C ARG A 288 0.71 -22.73 -4.32
N PHE A 289 0.21 -21.90 -3.40
CA PHE A 289 1.01 -21.37 -2.30
C PHE A 289 1.69 -22.47 -1.48
N TRP A 290 0.98 -23.52 -1.14
CA TRP A 290 1.54 -24.66 -0.39
C TRP A 290 2.59 -25.41 -1.20
N GLN A 291 2.35 -25.66 -2.47
CA GLN A 291 3.29 -26.30 -3.37
C GLN A 291 4.61 -25.51 -3.47
N ASP A 292 4.51 -24.21 -3.65
CA ASP A 292 5.68 -23.31 -3.74
C ASP A 292 6.41 -23.20 -2.40
N THR A 293 5.68 -23.10 -1.31
CA THR A 293 6.25 -23.02 0.05
C THR A 293 7.05 -24.30 0.38
N GLU A 294 6.50 -25.48 0.08
CA GLU A 294 7.20 -26.74 0.28
C GLU A 294 8.44 -26.88 -0.61
N ALA A 295 8.35 -26.43 -1.86
CA ALA A 295 9.49 -26.45 -2.78
C ALA A 295 10.62 -25.55 -2.27
N ARG A 296 10.31 -24.33 -1.83
CA ARG A 296 11.27 -23.40 -1.24
C ARG A 296 11.88 -23.94 0.07
N TYR A 297 11.06 -24.50 0.95
CA TYR A 297 11.54 -25.12 2.18
C TYR A 297 12.54 -26.24 1.89
N ARG A 298 12.24 -27.14 0.95
CA ARG A 298 13.16 -28.22 0.55
C ARG A 298 14.49 -27.71 0.02
N LEU A 299 14.46 -26.58 -0.72
CA LEU A 299 15.66 -25.94 -1.27
C LEU A 299 16.51 -25.31 -0.16
N LEU A 300 15.89 -24.62 0.81
CA LEU A 300 16.57 -23.74 1.76
C LEU A 300 16.88 -24.39 3.12
N ARG A 301 16.22 -25.51 3.49
CA ARG A 301 16.36 -26.17 4.82
C ARG A 301 17.76 -26.65 5.18
N GLY A 302 18.70 -26.65 4.21
CA GLY A 302 20.07 -27.11 4.43
C GLY A 302 20.99 -26.08 5.11
N ASP A 303 20.57 -24.84 5.26
CA ASP A 303 21.35 -23.78 5.90
C ASP A 303 21.37 -23.92 7.42
N LYS A 304 22.52 -24.36 7.96
CA LYS A 304 22.72 -24.52 9.42
C LYS A 304 22.89 -23.21 10.17
N ALA A 305 23.27 -22.15 9.48
CA ALA A 305 23.40 -20.81 10.08
C ALA A 305 22.02 -20.18 10.32
N ARG A 306 21.05 -20.58 9.48
CA ARG A 306 19.67 -20.11 9.52
C ARG A 306 18.68 -21.28 9.34
N PRO A 307 18.55 -22.17 10.34
CA PRO A 307 17.63 -23.30 10.24
C PRO A 307 16.18 -22.83 10.13
N LEU A 308 15.38 -23.45 9.28
CA LEU A 308 14.01 -23.05 8.99
C LEU A 308 13.00 -23.91 9.75
N LEU A 309 11.92 -23.26 10.20
CA LEU A 309 10.74 -23.97 10.70
C LEU A 309 10.04 -24.72 9.55
N PRO A 310 9.47 -25.90 9.80
CA PRO A 310 8.65 -26.60 8.81
C PRO A 310 7.46 -25.74 8.37
N PRO A 311 7.02 -25.83 7.08
CA PRO A 311 5.93 -25.02 6.57
C PRO A 311 4.66 -25.00 7.41
N PRO A 312 4.16 -26.12 8.00
CA PRO A 312 2.96 -26.12 8.84
C PRO A 312 3.10 -25.33 10.14
N GLU A 313 4.32 -25.05 10.59
CA GLU A 313 4.55 -24.20 11.76
C GLU A 313 4.49 -22.72 11.43
N VAL A 314 4.85 -22.32 10.21
CA VAL A 314 4.90 -20.94 9.75
C VAL A 314 3.58 -20.50 9.12
N PHE A 315 2.94 -21.41 8.40
CA PHE A 315 1.68 -21.18 7.69
C PHE A 315 0.60 -22.15 8.15
N VAL A 316 -0.66 -21.74 7.98
CA VAL A 316 -1.82 -22.57 8.35
C VAL A 316 -2.03 -23.63 7.27
N PRO A 317 -1.97 -24.94 7.58
CA PRO A 317 -2.28 -26.01 6.63
C PRO A 317 -3.67 -25.86 6.01
N GLU A 318 -3.82 -26.27 4.76
CA GLU A 318 -5.06 -26.11 4.00
C GLU A 318 -6.28 -26.73 4.69
N ASP A 319 -6.12 -27.93 5.24
CA ASP A 319 -7.17 -28.64 5.99
C ASP A 319 -7.56 -27.91 7.27
N ALA A 320 -6.58 -27.41 8.03
CA ALA A 320 -6.80 -26.61 9.23
C ALA A 320 -7.46 -25.28 8.90
N TRP A 321 -7.03 -24.58 7.83
CA TRP A 321 -7.62 -23.34 7.37
C TRP A 321 -9.08 -23.53 6.94
N ASN A 322 -9.34 -24.53 6.09
CA ASN A 322 -10.71 -24.87 5.69
C ASN A 322 -11.56 -25.29 6.90
N GLY A 323 -10.98 -26.03 7.85
CA GLY A 323 -11.62 -26.43 9.10
C GLY A 323 -12.03 -25.22 9.95
N ALA A 324 -11.12 -24.24 10.13
CA ALA A 324 -11.39 -23.03 10.89
C ALA A 324 -12.50 -22.17 10.26
N LEU A 325 -12.57 -22.11 8.94
CA LEU A 325 -13.60 -21.33 8.24
C LEU A 325 -14.98 -21.99 8.26
N LYS A 326 -15.09 -23.30 8.55
CA LYS A 326 -16.40 -24.01 8.59
C LYS A 326 -17.36 -23.46 9.63
N ARG A 327 -16.87 -22.80 10.68
CA ARG A 327 -17.73 -22.21 11.73
C ARG A 327 -18.51 -20.98 11.28
N PHE A 328 -18.04 -20.29 10.23
CA PHE A 328 -18.66 -19.06 9.71
C PHE A 328 -19.74 -19.36 8.66
N ALA A 329 -20.64 -18.40 8.45
CA ALA A 329 -21.46 -18.33 7.27
C ALA A 329 -20.57 -18.05 6.06
N ARG A 330 -20.70 -18.82 4.96
CA ARG A 330 -19.79 -18.69 3.82
C ARG A 330 -20.55 -18.45 2.53
N ILE A 331 -19.98 -17.57 1.70
CA ILE A 331 -20.45 -17.33 0.34
C ILE A 331 -19.25 -17.56 -0.60
N GLU A 332 -19.45 -18.39 -1.60
CA GLU A 332 -18.43 -18.77 -2.57
C GLU A 332 -18.93 -18.45 -3.98
N TRP A 333 -18.22 -17.57 -4.69
CA TRP A 333 -18.47 -17.32 -6.10
C TRP A 333 -17.57 -18.23 -6.93
N THR A 334 -18.19 -19.05 -7.77
CA THR A 334 -17.50 -20.05 -8.59
C THR A 334 -17.82 -19.86 -10.07
N ALA A 335 -16.81 -20.13 -10.91
CA ALA A 335 -16.99 -20.21 -12.34
C ALA A 335 -17.51 -21.58 -12.81
N ASP A 336 -17.53 -22.60 -11.94
CA ASP A 336 -18.04 -23.92 -12.28
C ASP A 336 -19.56 -23.92 -12.39
N ALA A 337 -20.05 -24.03 -13.63
CA ALA A 337 -21.46 -24.07 -13.94
C ALA A 337 -22.22 -25.25 -13.30
N ARG A 338 -21.51 -26.30 -12.82
CA ARG A 338 -22.11 -27.46 -12.13
C ARG A 338 -22.47 -27.16 -10.68
N GLU A 339 -21.79 -26.17 -10.09
CA GLU A 339 -21.95 -25.79 -8.69
C GLU A 339 -22.71 -24.45 -8.50
N ALA A 340 -22.94 -23.71 -9.58
CA ALA A 340 -23.58 -22.40 -9.56
C ALA A 340 -25.01 -22.45 -10.13
N PRO A 341 -25.93 -21.57 -9.69
CA PRO A 341 -27.19 -21.34 -10.38
C PRO A 341 -26.97 -21.03 -11.87
N ALA A 342 -27.83 -21.54 -12.74
CA ALA A 342 -27.74 -21.43 -14.19
C ALA A 342 -27.67 -19.98 -14.73
N GLU A 343 -28.14 -19.00 -13.93
CA GLU A 343 -28.07 -17.57 -14.28
C GLU A 343 -27.37 -16.78 -13.18
N GLY A 344 -26.15 -16.30 -13.46
CA GLY A 344 -25.44 -15.37 -12.60
C GLY A 344 -26.10 -13.98 -12.58
N ALA A 345 -25.97 -13.26 -11.45
CA ALA A 345 -26.44 -11.88 -11.32
C ALA A 345 -25.72 -10.92 -12.28
N ALA A 346 -24.48 -11.24 -12.62
CA ALA A 346 -23.61 -10.42 -13.46
C ALA A 346 -23.38 -11.08 -14.84
N THR A 347 -23.10 -10.23 -15.85
CA THR A 347 -22.78 -10.66 -17.21
C THR A 347 -21.55 -9.90 -17.73
N PRO A 348 -20.69 -10.55 -18.52
CA PRO A 348 -19.63 -9.83 -19.21
C PRO A 348 -20.23 -8.85 -20.23
N LEU A 349 -19.52 -7.77 -20.51
CA LEU A 349 -19.90 -6.83 -21.56
C LEU A 349 -19.53 -7.38 -22.94
N PRO A 350 -20.32 -7.06 -23.98
CA PRO A 350 -19.86 -7.23 -25.36
C PRO A 350 -18.71 -6.24 -25.66
N SER A 351 -18.05 -6.43 -26.80
CA SER A 351 -17.01 -5.48 -27.23
C SER A 351 -17.61 -4.10 -27.53
N VAL A 352 -17.13 -3.08 -26.82
CA VAL A 352 -17.51 -1.66 -26.97
C VAL A 352 -16.32 -0.79 -27.39
N GLN A 353 -15.26 -1.41 -27.90
CA GLN A 353 -13.98 -0.78 -28.20
C GLN A 353 -14.11 0.36 -29.20
N VAL A 354 -13.42 1.47 -28.91
CA VAL A 354 -13.28 2.63 -29.78
C VAL A 354 -12.27 2.30 -30.89
N ASP A 355 -12.73 2.33 -32.15
CA ASP A 355 -11.85 2.17 -33.32
C ASP A 355 -11.59 3.52 -34.00
N ARG A 356 -10.46 4.14 -33.68
CA ARG A 356 -10.07 5.44 -34.23
C ARG A 356 -9.86 5.47 -35.74
N ARG A 357 -9.81 4.30 -36.39
CA ARG A 357 -9.64 4.19 -37.85
C ARG A 357 -10.97 4.05 -38.57
N ALA A 358 -12.06 3.79 -37.89
CA ALA A 358 -13.38 3.71 -38.44
C ALA A 358 -13.95 5.10 -38.75
N GLY A 359 -14.88 5.17 -39.70
CA GLY A 359 -15.60 6.42 -40.01
C GLY A 359 -16.41 6.96 -38.84
N ASP A 360 -16.93 6.09 -37.96
CA ASP A 360 -17.47 6.42 -36.65
C ASP A 360 -16.71 5.59 -35.57
N PRO A 361 -15.77 6.21 -34.87
CA PRO A 361 -14.99 5.51 -33.83
C PRO A 361 -15.83 4.90 -32.71
N LEU A 362 -17.02 5.43 -32.47
CA LEU A 362 -17.93 5.00 -31.39
C LEU A 362 -18.98 3.98 -31.85
N ALA A 363 -18.89 3.48 -33.08
CA ALA A 363 -19.92 2.60 -33.66
C ALA A 363 -20.22 1.35 -32.80
N ALA A 364 -19.21 0.74 -32.19
CA ALA A 364 -19.41 -0.43 -31.31
C ALA A 364 -20.14 -0.03 -30.02
N LEU A 365 -19.72 1.06 -29.37
CA LEU A 365 -20.38 1.62 -28.18
C LEU A 365 -21.83 2.01 -28.47
N LYS A 366 -22.08 2.77 -29.55
CA LYS A 366 -23.44 3.19 -29.95
C LYS A 366 -24.34 1.99 -30.21
N ARG A 367 -23.83 0.95 -30.85
CA ARG A 367 -24.59 -0.30 -31.08
C ARG A 367 -24.95 -0.99 -29.76
N PHE A 368 -24.01 -1.05 -28.83
CA PHE A 368 -24.28 -1.59 -27.49
C PHE A 368 -25.37 -0.78 -26.77
N LEU A 369 -25.25 0.56 -26.76
CA LEU A 369 -26.24 1.46 -26.14
C LEU A 369 -27.61 1.34 -26.77
N ALA A 370 -27.70 1.23 -28.10
CA ALA A 370 -28.95 1.03 -28.83
C ALA A 370 -29.61 -0.33 -28.51
N GLY A 371 -28.83 -1.35 -28.19
CA GLY A 371 -29.33 -2.67 -27.79
C GLY A 371 -29.69 -2.77 -26.29
N ALA A 372 -29.30 -1.81 -25.47
CA ALA A 372 -29.48 -1.80 -24.03
C ALA A 372 -30.74 -1.04 -23.56
N LEU A 373 -31.86 -1.14 -24.27
CA LEU A 373 -33.07 -0.32 -24.10
C LEU A 373 -33.65 -0.34 -22.66
N ASP A 374 -33.53 -1.46 -21.95
CA ASP A 374 -34.01 -1.63 -20.58
C ASP A 374 -32.88 -1.60 -19.55
N THR A 375 -31.66 -1.21 -19.93
CA THR A 375 -30.47 -1.22 -19.07
C THR A 375 -29.86 0.17 -19.04
N ARG A 376 -29.72 0.74 -17.84
CA ARG A 376 -29.01 2.01 -17.65
C ARG A 376 -27.51 1.76 -17.71
N VAL A 377 -26.78 2.59 -18.45
CA VAL A 377 -25.34 2.43 -18.67
C VAL A 377 -24.58 3.58 -18.01
N LEU A 378 -23.61 3.25 -17.16
CA LEU A 378 -22.63 4.20 -16.66
C LEU A 378 -21.30 3.99 -17.36
N ILE A 379 -20.86 5.01 -18.09
CA ILE A 379 -19.50 5.04 -18.64
C ILE A 379 -18.59 5.66 -17.59
N CYS A 380 -17.50 4.98 -17.27
CA CYS A 380 -16.62 5.28 -16.14
C CYS A 380 -15.28 5.79 -16.63
N ALA A 381 -14.95 7.03 -16.31
CA ALA A 381 -13.62 7.61 -16.50
C ALA A 381 -12.75 7.42 -15.22
N GLU A 382 -11.43 7.32 -15.39
CA GLU A 382 -10.49 7.14 -14.28
C GLU A 382 -10.31 8.41 -13.42
N SER A 383 -10.54 9.58 -14.02
CA SER A 383 -10.35 10.88 -13.34
C SER A 383 -11.28 11.94 -13.92
N ALA A 384 -11.41 13.07 -13.22
CA ALA A 384 -12.21 14.20 -13.69
C ALA A 384 -11.69 14.76 -15.02
N GLY A 385 -10.36 14.86 -15.20
CA GLY A 385 -9.78 15.30 -16.47
C GLY A 385 -10.05 14.32 -17.62
N ARG A 386 -10.00 13.00 -17.35
CA ARG A 386 -10.36 11.99 -18.33
C ARG A 386 -11.84 12.01 -18.68
N ARG A 387 -12.71 12.21 -17.66
CA ARG A 387 -14.15 12.38 -17.87
C ARG A 387 -14.44 13.53 -18.85
N GLU A 388 -13.81 14.68 -18.63
CA GLU A 388 -14.00 15.85 -19.49
C GLU A 388 -13.52 15.59 -20.92
N THR A 389 -12.34 14.99 -21.09
CA THR A 389 -11.82 14.59 -22.41
C THR A 389 -12.76 13.60 -23.11
N MET A 390 -13.29 12.63 -22.39
CA MET A 390 -14.24 11.66 -22.94
C MET A 390 -15.57 12.32 -23.32
N HIS A 391 -16.05 13.25 -22.48
CA HIS A 391 -17.27 14.00 -22.73
C HIS A 391 -17.19 14.79 -24.04
N GLN A 392 -16.10 15.53 -24.24
CA GLN A 392 -15.86 16.30 -25.47
C GLN A 392 -15.72 15.36 -26.69
N TYR A 393 -14.94 14.29 -26.56
CA TYR A 393 -14.75 13.32 -27.63
C TYR A 393 -16.05 12.62 -28.03
N PHE A 394 -16.90 12.26 -27.07
CA PHE A 394 -18.19 11.64 -27.36
C PHE A 394 -19.17 12.61 -28.03
N ALA A 395 -19.18 13.88 -27.61
CA ALA A 395 -19.99 14.93 -28.19
C ALA A 395 -19.63 15.20 -29.67
N GLU A 396 -18.33 15.17 -30.04
CA GLU A 396 -17.86 15.31 -31.43
C GLU A 396 -18.48 14.24 -32.34
N TYR A 397 -18.74 13.04 -31.80
CA TYR A 397 -19.39 11.95 -32.56
C TYR A 397 -20.89 11.82 -32.28
N GLY A 398 -21.53 12.87 -31.74
CA GLY A 398 -22.99 12.93 -31.56
C GLY A 398 -23.50 12.10 -30.37
N LEU A 399 -22.69 11.85 -29.36
CA LEU A 399 -23.08 11.18 -28.12
C LEU A 399 -22.90 12.15 -26.95
N GLU A 400 -23.96 12.93 -26.66
CA GLU A 400 -24.01 13.81 -25.50
C GLU A 400 -24.48 13.03 -24.26
N LEU A 401 -23.66 13.02 -23.21
CA LEU A 401 -23.92 12.23 -22.01
C LEU A 401 -24.02 13.13 -20.76
N PRO A 402 -25.08 13.02 -19.97
CA PRO A 402 -25.14 13.67 -18.67
C PRO A 402 -24.04 13.15 -17.76
N GLN A 403 -23.44 14.07 -16.99
CA GLN A 403 -22.40 13.73 -16.04
C GLN A 403 -23.01 13.42 -14.67
N VAL A 404 -22.45 12.46 -13.96
CA VAL A 404 -22.82 12.08 -12.59
C VAL A 404 -21.57 12.03 -11.69
N ASP A 405 -21.74 12.41 -10.43
CA ASP A 405 -20.60 12.55 -9.51
C ASP A 405 -20.21 11.22 -8.84
N ASP A 406 -21.19 10.36 -8.56
CA ASP A 406 -20.98 9.10 -7.87
C ASP A 406 -21.98 8.02 -8.31
N PHE A 407 -21.83 6.81 -7.76
CA PHE A 407 -22.71 5.68 -8.05
C PHE A 407 -24.15 5.89 -7.54
N GLY A 408 -24.33 6.60 -6.43
CA GLY A 408 -25.64 6.94 -5.89
C GLY A 408 -26.40 7.89 -6.80
N ALA A 409 -25.72 8.93 -7.32
CA ALA A 409 -26.28 9.87 -8.29
C ALA A 409 -26.65 9.16 -9.61
N PHE A 410 -25.83 8.21 -10.07
CA PHE A 410 -26.18 7.36 -11.22
C PHE A 410 -27.45 6.52 -10.96
N LEU A 411 -27.55 5.89 -9.78
CA LEU A 411 -28.74 5.10 -9.44
C LEU A 411 -30.01 5.94 -9.30
N ALA A 412 -29.88 7.20 -8.91
CA ALA A 412 -30.99 8.15 -8.77
C ALA A 412 -31.38 8.83 -10.10
N SER A 413 -30.52 8.76 -11.11
CA SER A 413 -30.76 9.37 -12.44
C SER A 413 -31.70 8.51 -13.28
N ASP A 414 -32.60 9.14 -14.02
CA ASP A 414 -33.44 8.49 -15.03
C ASP A 414 -32.76 8.42 -16.42
N ALA A 415 -31.57 8.97 -16.55
CA ALA A 415 -30.84 8.98 -17.83
C ALA A 415 -30.45 7.54 -18.23
N PRO A 416 -30.70 7.13 -19.48
CA PRO A 416 -30.36 5.78 -19.95
C PRO A 416 -28.85 5.56 -19.99
N VAL A 417 -28.08 6.61 -20.25
CA VAL A 417 -26.60 6.58 -20.28
C VAL A 417 -26.08 7.80 -19.53
N SER A 418 -25.08 7.59 -18.69
CA SER A 418 -24.40 8.66 -17.96
C SER A 418 -22.89 8.48 -18.02
N LEU A 419 -22.14 9.57 -17.81
CA LEU A 419 -20.69 9.57 -17.72
C LEU A 419 -20.26 10.00 -16.30
N GLY A 420 -19.44 9.19 -15.63
CA GLY A 420 -18.99 9.46 -14.27
C GLY A 420 -17.51 9.15 -14.05
N VAL A 421 -16.99 9.51 -12.87
CA VAL A 421 -15.65 9.13 -12.42
C VAL A 421 -15.77 7.95 -11.46
N SER A 422 -14.99 6.89 -11.68
CA SER A 422 -15.02 5.73 -10.81
C SER A 422 -13.66 5.03 -10.69
N PRO A 423 -13.38 4.36 -9.55
CA PRO A 423 -12.21 3.51 -9.40
C PRO A 423 -12.36 2.13 -10.05
N VAL A 424 -13.53 1.82 -10.63
CA VAL A 424 -13.88 0.51 -11.18
C VAL A 424 -12.94 0.11 -12.31
N HIS A 425 -12.34 -1.07 -12.21
CA HIS A 425 -11.30 -1.53 -13.13
C HIS A 425 -11.83 -2.14 -14.42
N ALA A 426 -12.87 -2.96 -14.31
CA ALA A 426 -13.40 -3.70 -15.44
C ALA A 426 -14.92 -3.64 -15.48
N GLY A 427 -15.47 -3.42 -16.66
CA GLY A 427 -16.88 -3.28 -16.88
C GLY A 427 -17.66 -4.59 -16.74
N PHE A 428 -18.96 -4.47 -16.48
CA PHE A 428 -19.88 -5.61 -16.34
C PHE A 428 -21.33 -5.16 -16.49
N GLY A 429 -22.22 -6.11 -16.78
CA GLY A 429 -23.66 -5.93 -16.65
C GLY A 429 -24.18 -6.53 -15.35
N TRP A 430 -25.15 -5.89 -14.70
CA TRP A 430 -25.81 -6.36 -13.48
C TRP A 430 -27.32 -6.51 -13.72
N ARG A 431 -27.79 -7.75 -13.90
CA ARG A 431 -29.16 -8.04 -14.36
C ARG A 431 -30.23 -7.57 -13.38
N ALA A 432 -30.04 -7.82 -12.08
CA ALA A 432 -31.06 -7.54 -11.08
C ALA A 432 -31.47 -6.06 -11.00
N ALA A 433 -30.50 -5.15 -11.19
CA ALA A 433 -30.75 -3.71 -11.20
C ALA A 433 -30.85 -3.12 -12.63
N ARG A 434 -30.71 -3.94 -13.67
CA ARG A 434 -30.70 -3.50 -15.08
C ARG A 434 -29.71 -2.36 -15.30
N ILE A 435 -28.46 -2.55 -14.85
CA ILE A 435 -27.37 -1.60 -15.05
C ILE A 435 -26.19 -2.26 -15.74
N ALA A 436 -25.40 -1.45 -16.44
CA ALA A 436 -24.13 -1.85 -16.98
C ALA A 436 -23.08 -0.75 -16.71
N LEU A 437 -21.89 -1.14 -16.33
CA LEU A 437 -20.76 -0.24 -16.17
C LEU A 437 -19.76 -0.53 -17.28
N VAL A 438 -19.38 0.51 -18.04
CA VAL A 438 -18.39 0.44 -19.11
C VAL A 438 -17.19 1.29 -18.68
N THR A 439 -16.02 0.71 -18.56
CA THR A 439 -14.83 1.44 -18.11
C THR A 439 -13.91 1.77 -19.29
N GLU A 440 -12.88 2.56 -19.06
CA GLU A 440 -11.89 2.89 -20.07
C GLU A 440 -11.17 1.63 -20.60
N ALA A 441 -11.09 0.56 -19.81
CA ALA A 441 -10.48 -0.70 -20.23
C ALA A 441 -11.22 -1.36 -21.39
N GLU A 442 -12.56 -1.30 -21.42
CA GLU A 442 -13.37 -1.82 -22.51
C GLU A 442 -13.38 -0.89 -23.73
N LEU A 443 -13.25 0.42 -23.50
CA LEU A 443 -13.28 1.41 -24.57
C LEU A 443 -11.94 1.51 -25.30
N TYR A 444 -10.83 1.41 -24.56
CA TYR A 444 -9.49 1.63 -25.09
C TYR A 444 -8.60 0.40 -24.81
N ALA A 445 -8.75 -0.64 -25.62
CA ALA A 445 -7.93 -1.84 -25.51
C ALA A 445 -6.43 -1.52 -25.55
N GLY A 446 -5.71 -1.94 -24.53
CA GLY A 446 -4.26 -1.72 -24.42
C GLY A 446 -3.83 -0.69 -23.37
N VAL A 447 -4.75 -0.02 -22.69
CA VAL A 447 -4.41 0.82 -21.55
C VAL A 447 -4.40 -0.05 -20.29
N VAL A 448 -3.21 -0.48 -19.88
CA VAL A 448 -3.03 -1.16 -18.59
C VAL A 448 -3.26 -0.12 -17.47
N ARG A 449 -4.35 -0.27 -16.72
CA ARG A 449 -4.60 0.53 -15.52
C ARG A 449 -3.54 0.24 -14.46
N ARG A 450 -2.84 1.27 -14.03
CA ARG A 450 -1.90 1.21 -12.89
C ARG A 450 -2.63 1.68 -11.64
N GLY A 451 -2.49 0.94 -10.55
CA GLY A 451 -3.20 1.20 -9.30
C GLY A 451 -2.94 2.60 -8.69
N ARG A 452 -3.92 3.14 -7.98
CA ARG A 452 -3.97 4.52 -7.44
C ARG A 452 -2.88 4.84 -6.40
N ARG A 453 -2.25 3.82 -5.79
CA ARG A 453 -1.08 3.98 -4.89
C ARG A 453 0.16 4.53 -5.61
N ASP A 454 0.23 4.36 -6.95
CA ASP A 454 1.34 4.86 -7.76
C ASP A 454 1.26 6.37 -8.08
N GLY A 455 0.18 7.06 -7.79
CA GLY A 455 -0.01 8.46 -8.19
C GLY A 455 0.98 9.43 -7.54
N ALA A 456 1.33 9.25 -6.26
CA ALA A 456 2.33 10.06 -5.56
C ALA A 456 3.78 9.61 -5.87
N ARG A 457 3.96 8.35 -6.31
CA ARG A 457 5.27 7.80 -6.70
C ARG A 457 5.57 7.95 -8.20
N ARG A 458 4.56 8.26 -9.03
CA ARG A 458 4.67 8.27 -10.51
C ARG A 458 5.58 9.33 -11.09
N SER A 459 5.75 10.49 -10.45
CA SER A 459 6.70 11.51 -10.93
C SER A 459 8.16 11.03 -10.90
N ASN A 460 8.46 10.04 -10.03
CA ASN A 460 9.80 9.45 -9.94
C ASN A 460 9.97 8.19 -10.82
N VAL A 461 8.92 7.40 -11.07
CA VAL A 461 9.04 6.11 -11.76
C VAL A 461 9.29 6.28 -13.26
N ASP A 462 8.65 7.25 -13.92
CA ASP A 462 8.91 7.52 -15.35
C ASP A 462 10.32 8.11 -15.59
N ALA A 463 10.83 8.90 -14.64
CA ALA A 463 12.21 9.37 -14.66
C ALA A 463 13.18 8.19 -14.37
N MET A 464 12.86 7.31 -13.42
CA MET A 464 13.65 6.11 -13.10
C MET A 464 13.65 5.07 -14.22
N LEU A 465 12.53 4.87 -14.92
CA LEU A 465 12.46 3.95 -16.07
C LEU A 465 13.32 4.44 -17.24
N ARG A 466 13.43 5.75 -17.46
CA ARG A 466 14.36 6.33 -18.43
C ARG A 466 15.81 6.12 -18.01
N ASP A 467 16.13 6.32 -16.75
CA ASP A 467 17.49 6.10 -16.19
C ASP A 467 17.91 4.62 -16.26
N LEU A 468 16.97 3.67 -16.07
CA LEU A 468 17.26 2.24 -16.11
C LEU A 468 17.33 1.67 -17.54
N SER A 469 16.70 2.31 -18.53
CA SER A 469 16.84 1.89 -19.93
C SER A 469 18.28 2.07 -20.48
N GLU A 470 19.11 2.85 -19.79
CA GLU A 470 20.51 3.08 -20.12
C GLU A 470 21.47 2.11 -19.39
N VAL A 471 20.99 1.32 -18.41
CA VAL A 471 21.82 0.40 -17.63
C VAL A 471 22.12 -0.87 -18.43
N ARG A 472 23.41 -1.17 -18.58
CA ARG A 472 23.93 -2.35 -19.31
C ARG A 472 24.30 -3.47 -18.35
N ALA A 473 24.27 -4.70 -18.81
CA ALA A 473 24.79 -5.82 -18.04
C ALA A 473 26.25 -5.59 -17.63
N GLY A 474 26.52 -5.69 -16.34
CA GLY A 474 27.81 -5.38 -15.73
C GLY A 474 27.85 -4.03 -15.00
N ASP A 475 26.91 -3.13 -15.24
CA ASP A 475 26.86 -1.82 -14.58
C ASP A 475 26.49 -1.94 -13.10
N PRO A 476 27.09 -1.11 -12.23
CA PRO A 476 26.68 -1.03 -10.84
C PRO A 476 25.35 -0.30 -10.71
N VAL A 477 24.48 -0.84 -9.85
CA VAL A 477 23.18 -0.26 -9.49
C VAL A 477 23.06 -0.21 -7.98
N VAL A 478 22.20 0.68 -7.48
CA VAL A 478 21.95 0.83 -6.04
C VAL A 478 20.55 0.34 -5.74
N HIS A 479 20.45 -0.71 -4.94
CA HIS A 479 19.18 -1.15 -4.39
C HIS A 479 18.91 -0.43 -3.07
N GLU A 480 17.73 0.14 -2.87
CA GLU A 480 17.38 0.96 -1.70
C GLU A 480 17.69 0.27 -0.37
N HIS A 481 17.43 -1.05 -0.28
CA HIS A 481 17.62 -1.82 0.96
C HIS A 481 18.91 -2.64 1.03
N HIS A 482 19.54 -2.92 -0.12
CA HIS A 482 20.68 -3.84 -0.19
C HIS A 482 21.97 -3.17 -0.65
N GLY A 483 21.89 -1.89 -1.02
CA GLY A 483 23.06 -1.11 -1.45
C GLY A 483 23.52 -1.47 -2.86
N ILE A 484 24.82 -1.35 -3.10
CA ILE A 484 25.42 -1.42 -4.43
C ILE A 484 25.63 -2.88 -4.84
N GLY A 485 25.01 -3.27 -5.94
CA GLY A 485 25.18 -4.53 -6.65
C GLY A 485 25.47 -4.29 -8.14
N ARG A 486 25.79 -5.33 -8.91
CA ARG A 486 25.92 -5.27 -10.39
C ARG A 486 24.74 -5.90 -11.06
N TYR A 487 24.21 -5.21 -12.05
CA TYR A 487 23.14 -5.73 -12.90
C TYR A 487 23.70 -6.74 -13.90
N LEU A 488 23.15 -7.94 -13.97
CA LEU A 488 23.56 -9.00 -14.89
C LEU A 488 22.63 -9.19 -16.08
N GLY A 489 21.42 -8.65 -16.02
CA GLY A 489 20.41 -8.79 -17.06
C GLY A 489 19.04 -9.15 -16.50
N LEU A 490 18.08 -9.30 -17.40
CA LEU A 490 16.75 -9.81 -17.09
C LEU A 490 16.75 -11.33 -17.20
N VAL A 491 16.06 -11.98 -16.28
CA VAL A 491 15.82 -13.44 -16.31
C VAL A 491 14.34 -13.68 -16.10
N THR A 492 13.79 -14.59 -16.88
CA THR A 492 12.42 -15.04 -16.71
C THR A 492 12.43 -16.25 -15.77
N LEU A 493 11.75 -16.14 -14.64
CA LEU A 493 11.58 -17.24 -13.69
C LEU A 493 10.08 -17.52 -13.57
N ASP A 494 9.73 -18.79 -13.66
CA ASP A 494 8.38 -19.25 -13.33
C ASP A 494 8.38 -19.73 -11.87
N LEU A 495 7.77 -18.91 -11.01
CA LEU A 495 7.63 -19.18 -9.58
C LEU A 495 6.24 -19.75 -9.24
N GLY A 496 5.49 -20.24 -10.26
CA GLY A 496 4.18 -20.86 -10.09
C GLY A 496 3.00 -19.94 -10.43
N GLU A 497 3.25 -18.66 -10.68
CA GLU A 497 2.26 -17.67 -11.14
C GLU A 497 2.36 -17.37 -12.64
N GLY A 498 3.13 -18.18 -13.37
CA GLY A 498 3.51 -17.96 -14.76
C GLY A 498 4.88 -17.26 -14.89
N PRO A 499 5.43 -17.22 -16.10
CA PRO A 499 6.74 -16.64 -16.35
C PRO A 499 6.76 -15.15 -16.03
N THR A 500 7.51 -14.77 -15.02
CA THR A 500 7.71 -13.38 -14.56
C THR A 500 9.16 -12.95 -14.79
N GLU A 501 9.35 -11.71 -15.22
CA GLU A 501 10.69 -11.14 -15.44
C GLU A 501 11.26 -10.54 -14.16
N PHE A 502 12.54 -10.87 -13.90
CA PHE A 502 13.30 -10.36 -12.76
C PHE A 502 14.60 -9.72 -13.25
N LEU A 503 15.01 -8.64 -12.58
CA LEU A 503 16.39 -8.17 -12.67
C LEU A 503 17.27 -9.05 -11.82
N GLN A 504 18.33 -9.58 -12.40
CA GLN A 504 19.36 -10.31 -11.69
C GLN A 504 20.47 -9.34 -11.29
N LEU A 505 20.68 -9.19 -9.98
CA LEU A 505 21.76 -8.41 -9.40
C LEU A 505 22.77 -9.34 -8.72
N VAL A 506 24.07 -9.04 -8.84
CA VAL A 506 25.12 -9.72 -8.11
C VAL A 506 25.79 -8.77 -7.12
N TYR A 507 26.03 -9.27 -5.93
CA TYR A 507 26.64 -8.58 -4.81
C TYR A 507 28.02 -9.19 -4.46
N ALA A 508 28.67 -8.69 -3.40
CA ALA A 508 29.91 -9.30 -2.93
C ALA A 508 29.72 -10.80 -2.64
N ASN A 509 30.79 -11.59 -2.81
CA ASN A 509 30.80 -13.04 -2.64
C ASN A 509 29.85 -13.80 -3.62
N ASP A 510 29.62 -13.23 -4.82
CA ASP A 510 28.75 -13.78 -5.87
C ASP A 510 27.31 -14.03 -5.43
N ALA A 511 26.88 -13.37 -4.36
CA ALA A 511 25.50 -13.46 -3.88
C ALA A 511 24.53 -12.82 -4.88
N LYS A 512 23.49 -13.55 -5.28
CA LYS A 512 22.53 -13.09 -6.30
C LYS A 512 21.23 -12.65 -5.66
N LEU A 513 20.69 -11.53 -6.12
CA LEU A 513 19.38 -11.03 -5.78
C LEU A 513 18.54 -10.93 -7.06
N TYR A 514 17.32 -11.42 -6.99
CA TYR A 514 16.34 -11.32 -8.09
C TYR A 514 15.25 -10.33 -7.69
N VAL A 515 15.16 -9.23 -8.42
CA VAL A 515 14.19 -8.16 -8.16
C VAL A 515 13.13 -8.20 -9.24
N PRO A 516 11.85 -8.43 -8.90
CA PRO A 516 10.78 -8.39 -9.88
C PRO A 516 10.77 -7.05 -10.64
N VAL A 517 10.46 -7.08 -11.94
CA VAL A 517 10.36 -5.87 -12.76
C VAL A 517 9.33 -4.88 -12.19
N SER A 518 8.29 -5.37 -11.49
CA SER A 518 7.34 -4.54 -10.75
C SER A 518 7.97 -3.69 -9.64
N ASN A 519 9.14 -4.09 -9.12
CA ASN A 519 9.86 -3.43 -8.03
C ASN A 519 11.09 -2.63 -8.53
N LEU A 520 11.13 -2.28 -9.80
CA LEU A 520 12.18 -1.47 -10.43
C LEU A 520 12.41 -0.13 -9.73
N HIS A 521 11.39 0.43 -9.08
CA HIS A 521 11.48 1.66 -8.30
C HIS A 521 12.43 1.59 -7.09
N LEU A 522 12.79 0.39 -6.64
CA LEU A 522 13.78 0.18 -5.57
C LEU A 522 15.23 0.25 -6.06
N ILE A 523 15.44 0.35 -7.38
CA ILE A 523 16.76 0.33 -7.99
C ILE A 523 17.05 1.70 -8.60
N GLY A 524 18.13 2.30 -8.17
CA GLY A 524 18.67 3.54 -8.73
C GLY A 524 19.99 3.31 -9.47
N ARG A 525 20.31 4.24 -10.35
CA ARG A 525 21.62 4.26 -11.02
C ARG A 525 22.74 4.59 -10.03
N TYR A 526 23.87 3.91 -10.13
CA TYR A 526 25.05 4.26 -9.37
C TYR A 526 25.72 5.50 -9.96
N SER A 527 25.89 6.55 -9.16
CA SER A 527 26.51 7.82 -9.55
C SER A 527 27.82 8.13 -8.80
N GLY A 528 28.52 7.10 -8.36
CA GLY A 528 29.78 7.23 -7.62
C GLY A 528 31.03 7.26 -8.52
N THR A 529 32.11 6.61 -8.05
CA THR A 529 33.35 6.40 -8.80
C THR A 529 33.13 5.58 -10.08
N SER A 530 34.21 5.35 -10.86
CA SER A 530 34.09 4.58 -12.11
C SER A 530 33.32 3.25 -11.90
N PRO A 531 32.47 2.82 -12.83
CA PRO A 531 31.67 1.59 -12.72
C PRO A 531 32.49 0.35 -12.37
N GLU A 532 33.75 0.30 -12.84
CA GLU A 532 34.64 -0.84 -12.63
C GLU A 532 35.13 -0.96 -11.18
N SER A 533 35.27 0.18 -10.48
CA SER A 533 35.74 0.26 -9.09
C SER A 533 34.61 0.43 -8.06
N ALA A 534 33.34 0.28 -8.47
CA ALA A 534 32.20 0.40 -7.57
C ALA A 534 32.27 -0.64 -6.43
N PRO A 535 32.21 -0.21 -5.15
CA PRO A 535 32.27 -1.13 -4.02
C PRO A 535 30.97 -1.92 -3.93
N LEU A 536 31.02 -3.23 -4.14
CA LEU A 536 29.86 -4.10 -3.97
C LEU A 536 29.59 -4.34 -2.47
N HIS A 537 28.33 -4.21 -2.06
CA HIS A 537 27.92 -4.51 -0.70
C HIS A 537 27.70 -6.01 -0.52
N GLU A 538 27.81 -6.45 0.72
CA GLU A 538 27.50 -7.83 1.09
C GLU A 538 26.05 -7.92 1.55
N LEU A 539 25.26 -8.83 0.93
CA LEU A 539 23.86 -9.03 1.28
C LEU A 539 23.73 -9.48 2.75
N GLY A 540 22.84 -8.82 3.49
CA GLY A 540 22.62 -9.11 4.92
C GLY A 540 23.65 -8.48 5.87
N SER A 541 24.61 -7.69 5.37
CA SER A 541 25.57 -6.96 6.23
C SER A 541 25.01 -5.59 6.66
N SER A 542 25.47 -5.09 7.81
CA SER A 542 25.13 -3.73 8.28
C SER A 542 25.89 -2.60 7.56
N GLN A 543 26.67 -2.92 6.53
CA GLN A 543 27.51 -1.93 5.84
C GLN A 543 26.67 -0.87 5.11
N TRP A 544 25.64 -1.28 4.40
CA TRP A 544 24.74 -0.38 3.70
C TRP A 544 23.98 0.54 4.66
N GLU A 545 23.44 -0.02 5.74
CA GLU A 545 22.77 0.77 6.78
C GLU A 545 23.69 1.81 7.43
N LYS A 546 24.96 1.47 7.66
CA LYS A 546 25.95 2.43 8.16
C LYS A 546 26.25 3.53 7.14
N ALA A 547 26.36 3.17 5.85
CA ALA A 547 26.57 4.13 4.76
C ALA A 547 25.37 5.06 4.61
N LYS A 548 24.14 4.52 4.63
CA LYS A 548 22.88 5.27 4.58
C LYS A 548 22.74 6.24 5.77
N LYS A 549 23.05 5.80 6.98
CA LYS A 549 23.06 6.66 8.18
C LYS A 549 24.11 7.77 8.11
N ARG A 550 25.28 7.48 7.53
CA ARG A 550 26.33 8.51 7.34
C ARG A 550 25.87 9.54 6.31
N ALA A 551 25.31 9.11 5.18
CA ALA A 551 24.79 10.00 4.15
C ALA A 551 23.62 10.85 4.67
N ALA A 552 22.69 10.25 5.43
CA ALA A 552 21.60 10.98 6.07
C ALA A 552 22.11 12.05 7.06
N ARG A 553 23.16 11.75 7.84
CA ARG A 553 23.78 12.73 8.74
C ARG A 553 24.42 13.88 7.96
N GLN A 554 25.16 13.59 6.88
CA GLN A 554 25.75 14.62 6.03
C GLN A 554 24.67 15.49 5.36
N ALA A 555 23.60 14.88 4.87
CA ALA A 555 22.47 15.61 4.32
C ALA A 555 21.80 16.51 5.37
N HIS A 556 21.63 16.03 6.60
CA HIS A 556 21.12 16.81 7.72
C HIS A 556 22.01 18.01 8.07
N ASP A 557 23.34 17.79 8.14
CA ASP A 557 24.30 18.86 8.43
C ASP A 557 24.28 19.94 7.34
N THR A 558 24.22 19.52 6.06
CA THR A 558 24.07 20.44 4.91
C THR A 558 22.73 21.16 4.94
N ALA A 559 21.64 20.46 5.27
CA ALA A 559 20.31 21.07 5.39
C ALA A 559 20.27 22.11 6.52
N ALA A 560 20.90 21.84 7.66
CA ALA A 560 21.00 22.79 8.77
C ALA A 560 21.77 24.06 8.36
N GLU A 561 22.86 23.91 7.61
CA GLU A 561 23.63 25.04 7.06
C GLU A 561 22.79 25.86 6.07
N LEU A 562 22.09 25.19 5.15
CA LEU A 562 21.20 25.85 4.20
C LEU A 562 20.03 26.56 4.90
N LEU A 563 19.44 25.96 5.93
CA LEU A 563 18.38 26.59 6.75
C LEU A 563 18.88 27.85 7.46
N ASN A 564 20.13 27.85 7.95
CA ASN A 564 20.73 29.04 8.54
C ASN A 564 20.91 30.16 7.51
N ILE A 565 21.42 29.83 6.32
CA ILE A 565 21.55 30.78 5.20
C ILE A 565 20.16 31.33 4.80
N TYR A 566 19.16 30.47 4.74
CA TYR A 566 17.78 30.84 4.43
C TYR A 566 17.16 31.76 5.50
N ALA A 567 17.40 31.47 6.78
CA ALA A 567 16.95 32.30 7.89
C ALA A 567 17.63 33.69 7.87
N GLN A 568 18.94 33.76 7.62
CA GLN A 568 19.66 35.02 7.47
C GLN A 568 19.14 35.86 6.31
N ARG A 569 18.77 35.21 5.21
CA ARG A 569 18.19 35.85 4.04
C ARG A 569 16.77 36.36 4.31
N ALA A 570 15.93 35.53 4.95
CA ALA A 570 14.57 35.91 5.33
C ALA A 570 14.52 37.14 6.30
N ALA A 571 15.58 37.30 7.09
CA ALA A 571 15.75 38.46 8.00
C ALA A 571 16.20 39.74 7.28
N ARG A 572 16.69 39.65 6.03
CA ARG A 572 17.12 40.83 5.26
C ARG A 572 15.92 41.55 4.65
N LYS A 573 15.92 42.90 4.71
CA LYS A 573 14.96 43.70 3.98
C LYS A 573 15.36 43.81 2.51
N GLY A 574 14.47 43.41 1.61
CA GLY A 574 14.60 43.61 0.17
C GLY A 574 13.93 44.90 -0.29
N HIS A 575 14.04 45.19 -1.57
CA HIS A 575 13.29 46.26 -2.21
C HIS A 575 11.90 45.77 -2.56
N ALA A 576 10.85 46.45 -2.09
CA ALA A 576 9.49 46.22 -2.51
C ALA A 576 9.20 47.01 -3.80
N PHE A 577 9.00 46.31 -4.90
CA PHE A 577 8.64 46.93 -6.16
C PHE A 577 7.19 47.43 -6.11
N LYS A 578 6.91 48.56 -6.75
CA LYS A 578 5.56 49.01 -6.95
C LYS A 578 4.95 48.26 -8.12
N PHE A 579 3.84 47.59 -7.88
CA PHE A 579 3.08 46.89 -8.91
C PHE A 579 1.85 47.71 -9.29
N ASN A 580 1.69 48.00 -10.57
CA ASN A 580 0.51 48.64 -11.13
C ASN A 580 -0.20 47.60 -12.03
N ALA A 581 -1.36 47.13 -11.59
CA ALA A 581 -2.11 46.10 -12.30
C ALA A 581 -2.49 46.53 -13.73
N HIS A 582 -2.88 47.82 -13.90
CA HIS A 582 -3.28 48.34 -15.21
C HIS A 582 -2.12 48.35 -16.24
N ASP A 583 -0.91 48.77 -15.79
CA ASP A 583 0.26 48.77 -16.66
C ASP A 583 0.70 47.35 -17.01
N TYR A 584 0.53 46.42 -16.05
CA TYR A 584 0.82 45.00 -16.26
C TYR A 584 -0.18 44.35 -17.23
N GLU A 585 -1.48 44.61 -17.06
CA GLU A 585 -2.51 44.11 -17.99
C GLU A 585 -2.28 44.64 -19.42
N ALA A 586 -1.97 45.91 -19.58
CA ALA A 586 -1.64 46.49 -20.88
C ALA A 586 -0.36 45.84 -21.52
N PHE A 587 0.60 45.45 -20.70
CA PHE A 587 1.76 44.70 -21.16
C PHE A 587 1.41 43.24 -21.53
N ALA A 588 0.62 42.55 -20.70
CA ALA A 588 0.20 41.16 -20.91
C ALA A 588 -0.69 41.01 -22.16
N ASP A 589 -1.56 41.97 -22.44
CA ASP A 589 -2.41 42.02 -23.63
C ASP A 589 -1.59 42.00 -24.96
N GLY A 590 -0.32 42.38 -24.89
CA GLY A 590 0.61 42.26 -26.01
C GLY A 590 1.14 40.84 -26.27
N PHE A 591 0.89 39.91 -25.38
CA PHE A 591 1.32 38.52 -25.54
C PHE A 591 0.26 37.73 -26.31
N PRO A 592 0.62 37.04 -27.40
CA PRO A 592 -0.36 36.47 -28.32
C PRO A 592 -0.95 35.12 -27.90
N PHE A 593 -0.67 34.64 -26.70
CA PHE A 593 -1.12 33.33 -26.20
C PHE A 593 -1.79 33.49 -24.85
N GLU A 594 -2.76 32.64 -24.55
CA GLU A 594 -3.37 32.52 -23.23
C GLU A 594 -2.49 31.67 -22.31
N GLU A 595 -2.24 32.14 -21.11
CA GLU A 595 -1.48 31.43 -20.09
C GLU A 595 -2.30 30.26 -19.54
N THR A 596 -1.63 29.14 -19.27
CA THR A 596 -2.23 28.04 -18.52
C THR A 596 -2.42 28.45 -17.05
N ALA A 597 -3.30 27.74 -16.33
CA ALA A 597 -3.53 28.00 -14.90
C ALA A 597 -2.24 27.93 -14.07
N ASP A 598 -1.32 27.02 -14.40
CA ASP A 598 -0.03 26.88 -13.71
C ASP A 598 0.94 28.01 -14.05
N GLN A 599 0.94 28.49 -15.29
CA GLN A 599 1.71 29.65 -15.72
C GLN A 599 1.21 30.92 -15.02
N GLN A 600 -0.10 31.14 -14.93
CA GLN A 600 -0.71 32.25 -14.21
C GLN A 600 -0.35 32.20 -12.73
N ALA A 601 -0.45 31.02 -12.09
CA ALA A 601 -0.05 30.84 -10.70
C ALA A 601 1.43 31.16 -10.44
N ALA A 602 2.32 30.82 -11.39
CA ALA A 602 3.74 31.14 -11.32
C ALA A 602 3.98 32.65 -11.44
N ILE A 603 3.28 33.33 -12.37
CA ILE A 603 3.34 34.79 -12.54
C ILE A 603 2.88 35.50 -11.27
N ASP A 604 1.72 35.12 -10.72
CA ASP A 604 1.17 35.70 -9.48
C ASP A 604 2.13 35.52 -8.31
N ALA A 605 2.76 34.38 -8.21
CA ALA A 605 3.74 34.09 -7.17
C ALA A 605 5.01 34.95 -7.29
N VAL A 606 5.49 35.20 -8.51
CA VAL A 606 6.63 36.10 -8.77
C VAL A 606 6.29 37.53 -8.42
N ILE A 607 5.09 38.03 -8.81
CA ILE A 607 4.63 39.36 -8.50
C ILE A 607 4.50 39.54 -6.97
N ALA A 608 3.93 38.55 -6.28
CA ALA A 608 3.81 38.58 -4.83
C ALA A 608 5.19 38.65 -4.14
N ASP A 609 6.17 37.89 -4.61
CA ASP A 609 7.54 37.93 -4.08
C ASP A 609 8.19 39.31 -4.31
N LEU A 610 8.11 39.86 -5.52
CA LEU A 610 8.68 41.18 -5.87
C LEU A 610 8.10 42.33 -5.04
N THR A 611 6.82 42.24 -4.67
CA THR A 611 6.11 43.27 -3.88
C THR A 611 6.27 43.06 -2.37
N SER A 612 6.74 41.89 -1.92
CA SER A 612 6.80 41.55 -0.48
C SER A 612 7.83 42.33 0.35
N GLY A 613 8.80 42.99 -0.28
CA GLY A 613 9.93 43.66 0.41
C GLY A 613 10.94 42.67 0.99
N ARG A 614 10.93 41.41 0.55
CA ARG A 614 11.92 40.37 0.86
C ARG A 614 12.72 40.01 -0.38
N PRO A 615 13.98 39.58 -0.26
CA PRO A 615 14.74 39.07 -1.40
C PRO A 615 14.04 37.84 -1.99
N MET A 616 13.69 37.87 -3.27
CA MET A 616 13.05 36.74 -3.96
C MET A 616 14.06 35.61 -4.17
N ASP A 617 13.62 34.37 -3.99
CA ASP A 617 14.32 33.15 -4.31
C ASP A 617 13.32 32.09 -4.75
N ARG A 618 13.09 32.05 -6.03
CA ARG A 618 12.06 31.20 -6.63
C ARG A 618 12.61 30.48 -7.84
N LEU A 619 12.47 29.16 -7.83
CA LEU A 619 12.71 28.32 -9.00
C LEU A 619 11.36 28.08 -9.70
N VAL A 620 11.27 28.48 -10.96
CA VAL A 620 10.11 28.17 -11.80
C VAL A 620 10.52 27.01 -12.71
N CYS A 621 9.85 25.88 -12.55
CA CYS A 621 10.07 24.70 -13.38
C CYS A 621 8.95 24.61 -14.41
N GLY A 622 9.31 24.46 -15.69
CA GLY A 622 8.36 24.34 -16.79
C GLY A 622 8.91 23.40 -17.86
N ASP A 623 8.01 22.86 -18.66
CA ASP A 623 8.35 22.09 -19.86
C ASP A 623 8.54 23.09 -21.01
N VAL A 624 9.78 23.32 -21.38
CA VAL A 624 10.20 24.31 -22.41
C VAL A 624 10.81 23.66 -23.64
#